data_bcfb2333c5c150060db8bcd3281e173d
#
_entry.id   bcfb2333c5c150060db8bcd3281e173d
#
_cell.length_a   1.000
_cell.length_b   1.000
_cell.length_c   1.000
_cell.angle_alpha   90.00
_cell.angle_beta   90.00
_cell.angle_gamma   90.00
#
_symmetry.space_group_name_H-M   'P 1'
#
loop_
_entity.id
_entity.type
_entity.pdbx_description
1 polymer ?
#
loop_
_entity_poly.entity_id
_entity_poly.type
_entity_poly.pdbx_seq_one_letter_code
_entity_poly.pdbx_strand_id
1 'polypeptide(L)'
;KREPFEYLPIKAFSDRTRAFLKIQDGCESFCSYCIVPFARGPLRSLKPAQVISSLNLFSENGYKEVVLTGIHLGRYGADLEGSIDLKGLLLEIGRAGLPLRIRLSSLEPKEIGKDLVEMMASEGWICRHLHIPLQSGDERILKRMNRHYGNKEFEGLINHIYMKMPFAAIGVDVMVGFPGEDESAYHNSYSIINDLPISYLHVFPFSPRKGTLAAKLSGQVDQGVIKERARALRELGHKKRMTFYGLCLGKEFPVLAEGWHSEEECLIKGLSDNYISVVFPSPVLIRNRILSIRMEYVEKGVATGRSL
;
A
#
# COMPACT_ATOMS: atom_id res chain seq x y z
N LYS A 1 -2.45 -29.51 -12.10
CA LYS A 1 -2.67 -28.51 -13.18
C LYS A 1 -2.85 -27.14 -12.50
N ARG A 2 -2.18 -26.09 -13.00
CA ARG A 2 -2.44 -24.71 -12.56
C ARG A 2 -3.85 -24.34 -13.04
N GLU A 3 -4.74 -23.97 -12.13
CA GLU A 3 -6.03 -23.41 -12.51
C GLU A 3 -5.80 -22.01 -13.09
N PRO A 4 -6.54 -21.60 -14.13
CA PRO A 4 -6.43 -20.26 -14.68
C PRO A 4 -6.87 -19.20 -13.65
N PHE A 5 -6.46 -17.94 -13.85
CA PHE A 5 -6.95 -16.83 -13.06
C PHE A 5 -8.48 -16.73 -13.21
N GLU A 6 -9.19 -16.76 -12.09
CA GLU A 6 -10.64 -16.57 -12.08
C GLU A 6 -10.97 -15.09 -12.32
N TYR A 7 -11.41 -14.79 -13.53
CA TYR A 7 -11.81 -13.44 -13.92
C TYR A 7 -13.32 -13.28 -13.79
N LEU A 8 -13.72 -12.40 -12.87
CA LEU A 8 -15.10 -11.97 -12.70
C LEU A 8 -15.21 -10.49 -13.13
N PRO A 9 -15.87 -10.17 -14.25
CA PRO A 9 -16.04 -8.80 -14.68
C PRO A 9 -16.99 -8.05 -13.73
N ILE A 10 -16.42 -7.24 -12.85
CA ILE A 10 -17.17 -6.38 -11.92
C ILE A 10 -17.41 -5.05 -12.64
N LYS A 11 -18.68 -4.67 -12.82
CA LYS A 11 -19.03 -3.40 -13.46
C LYS A 11 -18.99 -2.21 -12.52
N ALA A 12 -19.42 -2.39 -11.27
CA ALA A 12 -19.46 -1.33 -10.27
C ALA A 12 -19.39 -1.90 -8.86
N PHE A 13 -19.01 -1.07 -7.91
CA PHE A 13 -19.03 -1.35 -6.47
C PHE A 13 -20.09 -0.46 -5.82
N SER A 14 -20.97 -1.05 -5.02
CA SER A 14 -21.93 -0.29 -4.22
C SER A 14 -21.20 0.67 -3.28
N ASP A 15 -21.59 1.92 -3.26
CA ASP A 15 -21.15 2.97 -2.35
C ASP A 15 -19.62 3.27 -2.28
N ARG A 16 -18.86 2.81 -3.26
CA ARG A 16 -17.41 3.10 -3.34
C ARG A 16 -17.10 4.05 -4.48
N THR A 17 -16.25 5.04 -4.22
CA THR A 17 -15.71 5.96 -5.23
C THR A 17 -14.44 5.45 -5.90
N ARG A 18 -13.82 4.42 -5.33
CA ARG A 18 -12.66 3.73 -5.91
C ARG A 18 -13.04 2.32 -6.31
N ALA A 19 -12.66 1.92 -7.52
CA ALA A 19 -12.75 0.53 -7.94
C ALA A 19 -11.52 -0.26 -7.49
N PHE A 20 -11.68 -1.56 -7.29
CA PHE A 20 -10.61 -2.48 -6.94
C PHE A 20 -10.52 -3.57 -8.00
N LEU A 21 -9.40 -3.67 -8.67
CA LEU A 21 -9.15 -4.68 -9.68
C LEU A 21 -8.09 -5.67 -9.21
N LYS A 22 -8.50 -6.89 -8.91
CA LYS A 22 -7.55 -7.97 -8.64
C LYS A 22 -6.93 -8.41 -9.96
N ILE A 23 -5.64 -8.19 -10.12
CA ILE A 23 -4.89 -8.55 -11.33
C ILE A 23 -3.93 -9.72 -11.10
N GLN A 24 -3.70 -10.10 -9.83
CA GLN A 24 -2.80 -11.18 -9.46
C GLN A 24 -3.36 -11.96 -8.25
N ASP A 25 -3.21 -13.27 -8.23
CA ASP A 25 -3.60 -14.16 -7.13
C ASP A 25 -2.52 -15.23 -6.92
N GLY A 26 -2.53 -15.86 -5.72
CA GLY A 26 -1.54 -16.85 -5.34
C GLY A 26 -0.19 -16.24 -4.94
N CYS A 27 0.65 -17.03 -4.26
CA CYS A 27 1.97 -16.62 -3.79
C CYS A 27 2.88 -17.83 -3.62
N GLU A 28 4.15 -17.69 -4.01
CA GLU A 28 5.18 -18.72 -3.90
C GLU A 28 6.35 -18.31 -3.00
N SER A 29 6.18 -17.28 -2.14
CA SER A 29 7.24 -16.78 -1.24
C SER A 29 7.44 -17.67 -0.01
N PHE A 30 6.44 -18.44 0.40
CA PHE A 30 6.51 -19.35 1.55
C PHE A 30 7.10 -18.71 2.82
N CYS A 31 6.73 -17.46 3.11
CA CYS A 31 7.10 -16.84 4.37
C CYS A 31 6.66 -17.72 5.54
N SER A 32 7.51 -17.90 6.55
CA SER A 32 7.34 -18.91 7.60
C SER A 32 6.05 -18.74 8.44
N TYR A 33 5.47 -17.55 8.47
CA TYR A 33 4.23 -17.20 9.18
C TYR A 33 2.98 -17.23 8.31
N CYS A 34 3.13 -17.40 6.98
CA CYS A 34 2.05 -17.16 6.03
C CYS A 34 1.42 -18.48 5.55
N ILE A 35 0.09 -18.52 5.59
CA ILE A 35 -0.69 -19.65 5.09
C ILE A 35 -1.14 -19.47 3.63
N VAL A 36 -0.96 -18.29 3.07
CA VAL A 36 -1.47 -17.92 1.73
C VAL A 36 -1.00 -18.86 0.62
N PRO A 37 0.28 -19.28 0.53
CA PRO A 37 0.70 -20.22 -0.51
C PRO A 37 -0.13 -21.52 -0.53
N PHE A 38 -0.52 -22.00 0.64
CA PHE A 38 -1.32 -23.22 0.78
C PHE A 38 -2.80 -23.00 0.52
N ALA A 39 -3.32 -21.80 0.83
CA ALA A 39 -4.73 -21.45 0.69
C ALA A 39 -5.07 -20.93 -0.73
N ARG A 40 -4.16 -20.22 -1.38
CA ARG A 40 -4.37 -19.60 -2.69
C ARG A 40 -3.63 -20.30 -3.83
N GLY A 41 -2.64 -21.13 -3.52
CA GLY A 41 -1.84 -21.83 -4.51
C GLY A 41 -0.82 -20.96 -5.26
N PRO A 42 -0.35 -21.41 -6.43
CA PRO A 42 0.70 -20.74 -7.19
C PRO A 42 0.25 -19.41 -7.79
N LEU A 43 1.23 -18.65 -8.30
CA LEU A 43 1.00 -17.37 -8.98
C LEU A 43 0.05 -17.53 -10.17
N ARG A 44 -0.90 -16.61 -10.27
CA ARG A 44 -1.84 -16.47 -11.38
C ARG A 44 -2.08 -15.00 -11.64
N SER A 45 -1.95 -14.59 -12.88
CA SER A 45 -2.10 -13.21 -13.31
C SER A 45 -3.24 -13.04 -14.32
N LEU A 46 -3.98 -11.96 -14.20
CA LEU A 46 -4.98 -11.56 -15.18
C LEU A 46 -4.26 -11.08 -16.45
N LYS A 47 -4.70 -11.53 -17.63
CA LYS A 47 -4.06 -11.13 -18.89
C LYS A 47 -4.14 -9.61 -19.11
N PRO A 48 -3.09 -8.96 -19.68
CA PRO A 48 -3.08 -7.50 -19.89
C PRO A 48 -4.32 -6.98 -20.61
N ALA A 49 -4.75 -7.64 -21.68
CA ALA A 49 -5.96 -7.25 -22.42
C ALA A 49 -7.22 -7.24 -21.53
N GLN A 50 -7.34 -8.16 -20.59
CA GLN A 50 -8.46 -8.21 -19.64
C GLN A 50 -8.35 -7.11 -18.57
N VAL A 51 -7.11 -6.75 -18.15
CA VAL A 51 -6.88 -5.60 -17.28
C VAL A 51 -7.34 -4.32 -17.97
N ILE A 52 -6.89 -4.07 -19.20
CA ILE A 52 -7.28 -2.88 -19.97
C ILE A 52 -8.79 -2.85 -20.19
N SER A 53 -9.40 -3.96 -20.56
CA SER A 53 -10.87 -4.06 -20.71
C SER A 53 -11.62 -3.71 -19.42
N SER A 54 -11.12 -4.18 -18.27
CA SER A 54 -11.72 -3.86 -16.97
C SER A 54 -11.57 -2.38 -16.62
N LEU A 55 -10.40 -1.79 -16.89
CA LEU A 55 -10.15 -0.36 -16.67
C LEU A 55 -11.05 0.52 -17.54
N ASN A 56 -11.25 0.15 -18.82
CA ASN A 56 -12.22 0.82 -19.71
C ASN A 56 -13.62 0.79 -19.10
N LEU A 57 -14.08 -0.40 -18.67
CA LEU A 57 -15.38 -0.56 -18.06
C LEU A 57 -15.54 0.31 -16.80
N PHE A 58 -14.53 0.39 -15.93
CA PHE A 58 -14.59 1.29 -14.78
C PHE A 58 -14.61 2.76 -15.19
N SER A 59 -13.84 3.16 -16.20
CA SER A 59 -13.85 4.51 -16.75
C SER A 59 -15.23 4.91 -17.29
N GLU A 60 -15.87 4.03 -18.08
CA GLU A 60 -17.22 4.20 -18.61
C GLU A 60 -18.27 4.31 -17.49
N ASN A 61 -18.10 3.58 -16.39
CA ASN A 61 -18.93 3.68 -15.19
C ASN A 61 -18.56 4.88 -14.28
N GLY A 62 -17.71 5.79 -14.76
CA GLY A 62 -17.42 7.08 -14.14
C GLY A 62 -16.40 7.04 -13.02
N TYR A 63 -15.76 5.90 -12.70
CA TYR A 63 -14.68 5.85 -11.72
C TYR A 63 -13.52 6.76 -12.13
N LYS A 64 -12.84 7.33 -11.13
CA LYS A 64 -11.66 8.19 -11.31
C LYS A 64 -10.39 7.59 -10.72
N GLU A 65 -10.53 6.60 -9.85
CA GLU A 65 -9.39 5.85 -9.27
C GLU A 65 -9.67 4.36 -9.30
N VAL A 66 -8.66 3.59 -9.74
CA VAL A 66 -8.64 2.13 -9.64
C VAL A 66 -7.43 1.69 -8.83
N VAL A 67 -7.68 0.84 -7.85
CA VAL A 67 -6.63 0.19 -7.05
C VAL A 67 -6.33 -1.17 -7.69
N LEU A 68 -5.13 -1.33 -8.23
CA LEU A 68 -4.65 -2.65 -8.67
C LEU A 68 -4.24 -3.46 -7.45
N THR A 69 -4.83 -4.63 -7.32
CA THR A 69 -4.60 -5.51 -6.16
C THR A 69 -4.08 -6.87 -6.56
N GLY A 70 -3.29 -7.46 -5.68
CA GLY A 70 -2.80 -8.82 -5.79
C GLY A 70 -2.40 -9.37 -4.42
N ILE A 71 -2.33 -10.67 -4.31
CA ILE A 71 -1.73 -11.34 -3.16
C ILE A 71 -0.22 -11.07 -3.13
N HIS A 72 0.39 -11.02 -4.32
CA HIS A 72 1.81 -10.72 -4.52
C HIS A 72 1.96 -9.90 -5.80
N LEU A 73 1.48 -8.65 -5.73
CA LEU A 73 1.28 -7.79 -6.90
C LEU A 73 2.53 -7.61 -7.76
N GLY A 74 3.70 -7.46 -7.15
CA GLY A 74 4.97 -7.28 -7.87
C GLY A 74 5.42 -8.51 -8.66
N ARG A 75 4.79 -9.68 -8.41
CA ARG A 75 4.99 -10.90 -9.22
C ARG A 75 3.98 -11.04 -10.35
N TYR A 76 3.22 -9.98 -10.65
CA TYR A 76 2.33 -9.97 -11.79
C TYR A 76 3.08 -10.34 -13.08
N GLY A 77 2.47 -11.22 -13.86
CA GLY A 77 2.97 -11.65 -15.16
C GLY A 77 3.99 -12.78 -15.12
N ALA A 78 4.54 -13.15 -13.94
CA ALA A 78 5.55 -14.21 -13.83
C ALA A 78 5.06 -15.60 -14.29
N ASP A 79 3.75 -15.79 -14.40
CA ASP A 79 3.08 -17.00 -14.88
C ASP A 79 2.52 -16.85 -16.31
N LEU A 80 2.60 -15.66 -16.91
CA LEU A 80 2.10 -15.40 -18.26
C LEU A 80 3.18 -15.67 -19.32
N GLU A 81 2.76 -16.14 -20.48
CA GLU A 81 3.62 -16.21 -21.66
C GLU A 81 3.94 -14.78 -22.17
N GLY A 82 5.18 -14.55 -22.61
CA GLY A 82 5.61 -13.26 -23.17
C GLY A 82 6.27 -12.31 -22.16
N SER A 83 6.58 -12.76 -20.95
CA SER A 83 7.43 -12.05 -19.97
C SER A 83 7.04 -10.60 -19.65
N ILE A 84 5.73 -10.29 -19.63
CA ILE A 84 5.25 -9.00 -19.15
C ILE A 84 5.27 -8.97 -17.61
N ASP A 85 5.84 -7.92 -17.04
CA ASP A 85 5.83 -7.67 -15.60
C ASP A 85 4.84 -6.54 -15.23
N LEU A 86 4.78 -6.18 -13.95
CA LEU A 86 3.93 -5.09 -13.46
C LEU A 86 4.24 -3.76 -14.16
N LYS A 87 5.52 -3.45 -14.39
CA LYS A 87 5.92 -2.22 -15.09
C LYS A 87 5.47 -2.23 -16.54
N GLY A 88 5.65 -3.35 -17.24
CA GLY A 88 5.17 -3.53 -18.62
C GLY A 88 3.66 -3.33 -18.70
N LEU A 89 2.90 -3.87 -17.73
CA LEU A 89 1.45 -3.63 -17.64
C LEU A 89 1.14 -2.14 -17.43
N LEU A 90 1.85 -1.45 -16.53
CA LEU A 90 1.65 0.00 -16.31
C LEU A 90 1.94 0.81 -17.58
N LEU A 91 2.95 0.44 -18.35
CA LEU A 91 3.20 1.07 -19.67
C LEU A 91 2.03 0.87 -20.64
N GLU A 92 1.43 -0.32 -20.69
CA GLU A 92 0.22 -0.56 -21.51
C GLU A 92 -0.98 0.25 -21.00
N ILE A 93 -1.17 0.36 -19.69
CA ILE A 93 -2.22 1.21 -19.10
C ILE A 93 -2.01 2.68 -19.47
N GLY A 94 -0.78 3.19 -19.37
CA GLY A 94 -0.45 4.55 -19.78
C GLY A 94 -0.75 4.82 -21.25
N ARG A 95 -0.39 3.88 -22.15
CA ARG A 95 -0.70 3.96 -23.60
C ARG A 95 -2.20 3.97 -23.90
N ALA A 96 -3.00 3.30 -23.06
CA ALA A 96 -4.45 3.32 -23.21
C ALA A 96 -5.08 4.69 -22.93
N GLY A 97 -4.38 5.61 -22.25
CA GLY A 97 -4.78 7.01 -22.08
C GLY A 97 -6.11 7.21 -21.33
N LEU A 98 -6.48 6.30 -20.45
CA LEU A 98 -7.76 6.34 -19.74
C LEU A 98 -7.79 7.47 -18.71
N PRO A 99 -8.92 8.17 -18.52
CA PRO A 99 -9.06 9.25 -17.55
C PRO A 99 -9.21 8.71 -16.11
N LEU A 100 -8.30 7.82 -15.74
CA LEU A 100 -8.21 7.14 -14.44
C LEU A 100 -6.86 7.38 -13.80
N ARG A 101 -6.81 7.50 -12.48
CA ARG A 101 -5.57 7.32 -11.75
C ARG A 101 -5.47 5.92 -11.16
N ILE A 102 -4.28 5.39 -11.16
CA ILE A 102 -3.99 4.03 -10.70
C ILE A 102 -3.26 4.08 -9.37
N ARG A 103 -3.75 3.32 -8.40
CA ARG A 103 -3.07 3.08 -7.12
C ARG A 103 -2.62 1.63 -7.06
N LEU A 104 -1.39 1.42 -6.62
CA LEU A 104 -0.86 0.09 -6.39
C LEU A 104 -1.14 -0.35 -4.94
N SER A 105 -1.50 -1.61 -4.75
CA SER A 105 -1.49 -2.22 -3.42
C SER A 105 -0.05 -2.55 -3.01
N SER A 106 0.12 -3.34 -1.94
CA SER A 106 1.46 -3.65 -1.39
C SER A 106 2.39 -4.31 -2.41
N LEU A 107 3.64 -3.83 -2.41
CA LEU A 107 4.74 -4.37 -3.22
C LEU A 107 5.91 -4.76 -2.30
N GLU A 108 6.50 -5.90 -2.57
CA GLU A 108 7.69 -6.35 -1.83
C GLU A 108 8.91 -5.46 -2.12
N PRO A 109 9.82 -5.23 -1.16
CA PRO A 109 10.95 -4.33 -1.36
C PRO A 109 11.78 -4.60 -2.62
N LYS A 110 12.02 -5.88 -2.93
CA LYS A 110 12.81 -6.30 -4.10
C LYS A 110 12.11 -6.15 -5.46
N GLU A 111 10.83 -5.86 -5.43
CA GLU A 111 10.00 -5.73 -6.64
C GLU A 111 9.82 -4.26 -7.07
N ILE A 112 10.29 -3.33 -6.24
CA ILE A 112 10.26 -1.90 -6.53
C ILE A 112 11.61 -1.49 -7.12
N GLY A 113 11.74 -1.62 -8.44
CA GLY A 113 12.92 -1.16 -9.18
C GLY A 113 12.98 0.37 -9.24
N LYS A 114 14.18 0.90 -9.46
CA LYS A 114 14.39 2.35 -9.66
C LYS A 114 13.55 2.92 -10.79
N ASP A 115 13.38 2.16 -11.84
CA ASP A 115 12.60 2.47 -13.02
C ASP A 115 11.09 2.56 -12.75
N LEU A 116 10.54 1.75 -11.83
CA LEU A 116 9.16 1.89 -11.36
C LEU A 116 9.01 3.19 -10.55
N VAL A 117 9.96 3.50 -9.67
CA VAL A 117 9.95 4.75 -8.89
C VAL A 117 10.04 5.97 -9.82
N GLU A 118 10.88 5.94 -10.85
CA GLU A 118 11.01 7.01 -11.84
C GLU A 118 9.72 7.18 -12.65
N MET A 119 9.08 6.08 -13.06
CA MET A 119 7.77 6.12 -13.72
C MET A 119 6.73 6.77 -12.81
N MET A 120 6.63 6.36 -11.54
CA MET A 120 5.69 6.94 -10.59
C MET A 120 5.95 8.42 -10.32
N ALA A 121 7.20 8.86 -10.41
CA ALA A 121 7.57 10.27 -10.21
C ALA A 121 7.21 11.13 -11.43
N SER A 122 7.28 10.59 -12.65
CA SER A 122 7.01 11.31 -13.89
C SER A 122 5.55 11.26 -14.33
N GLU A 123 4.84 10.19 -14.01
CA GLU A 123 3.49 9.92 -14.51
C GLU A 123 2.41 10.39 -13.52
N GLY A 124 1.68 11.43 -13.88
CA GLY A 124 0.64 12.02 -13.03
C GLY A 124 -0.60 11.14 -12.81
N TRP A 125 -0.77 10.07 -13.59
CA TRP A 125 -1.88 9.12 -13.46
C TRP A 125 -1.58 7.97 -12.49
N ILE A 126 -0.34 7.82 -12.00
CA ILE A 126 0.01 6.86 -10.95
C ILE A 126 0.01 7.58 -9.60
N CYS A 127 -0.75 7.07 -8.64
CA CYS A 127 -0.82 7.65 -7.29
C CYS A 127 0.55 7.59 -6.60
N ARG A 128 0.97 8.70 -6.00
CA ARG A 128 2.22 8.81 -5.23
C ARG A 128 2.11 8.14 -3.86
N HIS A 129 1.87 6.86 -3.88
CA HIS A 129 1.67 6.04 -2.70
C HIS A 129 2.27 4.65 -2.91
N LEU A 130 3.09 4.22 -1.98
CA LEU A 130 3.65 2.87 -1.93
C LEU A 130 3.40 2.28 -0.55
N HIS A 131 2.99 1.04 -0.53
CA HIS A 131 2.88 0.24 0.69
C HIS A 131 3.87 -0.92 0.60
N ILE A 132 4.88 -0.92 1.50
CA ILE A 132 6.07 -1.76 1.40
C ILE A 132 6.24 -2.52 2.71
N PRO A 133 6.05 -3.84 2.75
CA PRO A 133 6.16 -4.61 3.99
C PRO A 133 7.62 -4.70 4.47
N LEU A 134 7.93 -4.07 5.62
CA LEU A 134 9.20 -4.23 6.33
C LEU A 134 9.24 -5.56 7.11
N GLN A 135 8.13 -5.94 7.70
CA GLN A 135 7.95 -7.06 8.62
C GLN A 135 8.80 -6.99 9.89
N SER A 136 10.12 -6.86 9.79
CA SER A 136 11.06 -6.68 10.91
C SER A 136 12.27 -5.87 10.47
N GLY A 137 12.82 -5.06 11.36
CA GLY A 137 14.10 -4.36 11.18
C GLY A 137 15.30 -5.16 11.69
N ASP A 138 15.14 -6.44 12.00
CA ASP A 138 16.24 -7.32 12.42
C ASP A 138 16.47 -8.43 11.40
N GLU A 139 17.71 -8.54 10.89
CA GLU A 139 18.05 -9.50 9.84
C GLU A 139 17.91 -10.96 10.28
N ARG A 140 18.12 -11.27 11.58
CA ARG A 140 17.93 -12.63 12.13
C ARG A 140 16.46 -13.00 12.08
N ILE A 141 15.60 -12.04 12.44
CA ILE A 141 14.15 -12.24 12.40
C ILE A 141 13.66 -12.34 10.96
N LEU A 142 14.07 -11.45 10.05
CA LEU A 142 13.77 -11.55 8.62
C LEU A 142 14.15 -12.91 8.03
N LYS A 143 15.34 -13.41 8.35
CA LYS A 143 15.77 -14.76 7.93
C LYS A 143 14.86 -15.85 8.48
N ARG A 144 14.45 -15.78 9.75
CA ARG A 144 13.51 -16.74 10.36
C ARG A 144 12.10 -16.63 9.75
N MET A 145 11.72 -15.44 9.29
CA MET A 145 10.48 -15.19 8.55
C MET A 145 10.52 -15.71 7.10
N ASN A 146 11.66 -16.20 6.62
CA ASN A 146 11.93 -16.53 5.22
C ASN A 146 11.75 -15.31 4.30
N ARG A 147 12.29 -14.14 4.73
CA ARG A 147 12.34 -12.91 3.94
C ARG A 147 13.72 -12.77 3.28
N HIS A 148 13.72 -12.36 2.01
CA HIS A 148 14.93 -12.40 1.18
C HIS A 148 15.50 -11.00 0.92
N TYR A 149 15.28 -10.04 1.79
CA TYR A 149 15.88 -8.70 1.77
C TYR A 149 16.47 -8.37 3.14
N GLY A 150 17.43 -7.45 3.16
CA GLY A 150 18.06 -6.94 4.38
C GLY A 150 17.70 -5.48 4.63
N ASN A 151 18.10 -5.00 5.82
CA ASN A 151 17.83 -3.63 6.27
C ASN A 151 18.42 -2.59 5.32
N LYS A 152 19.68 -2.76 4.87
CA LYS A 152 20.34 -1.82 3.95
C LYS A 152 19.61 -1.69 2.61
N GLU A 153 19.09 -2.79 2.08
CA GLU A 153 18.29 -2.76 0.84
C GLU A 153 16.99 -1.99 1.06
N PHE A 154 16.31 -2.25 2.19
CA PHE A 154 15.09 -1.55 2.55
C PHE A 154 15.32 -0.05 2.76
N GLU A 155 16.33 0.33 3.56
CA GLU A 155 16.70 1.73 3.79
C GLU A 155 17.06 2.45 2.49
N GLY A 156 17.86 1.81 1.64
CA GLY A 156 18.23 2.35 0.32
C GLY A 156 17.02 2.60 -0.57
N LEU A 157 16.06 1.68 -0.58
CA LEU A 157 14.80 1.83 -1.33
C LEU A 157 13.95 3.00 -0.80
N ILE A 158 13.70 3.05 0.51
CA ILE A 158 12.87 4.11 1.12
C ILE A 158 13.49 5.49 0.87
N ASN A 159 14.80 5.63 1.06
CA ASN A 159 15.50 6.88 0.79
C ASN A 159 15.46 7.26 -0.70
N HIS A 160 15.59 6.29 -1.61
CA HIS A 160 15.47 6.55 -3.04
C HIS A 160 14.07 7.04 -3.43
N ILE A 161 13.02 6.42 -2.91
CA ILE A 161 11.62 6.85 -3.12
C ILE A 161 11.44 8.29 -2.61
N TYR A 162 11.91 8.58 -1.41
CA TYR A 162 11.79 9.91 -0.81
C TYR A 162 12.54 10.98 -1.62
N MET A 163 13.74 10.70 -2.10
CA MET A 163 14.50 11.63 -2.96
C MET A 163 13.78 11.93 -4.27
N LYS A 164 13.14 10.92 -4.89
CA LYS A 164 12.43 11.09 -6.17
C LYS A 164 11.04 11.70 -5.98
N MET A 165 10.36 11.36 -4.90
CA MET A 165 8.98 11.76 -4.61
C MET A 165 8.83 12.17 -3.12
N PRO A 166 9.30 13.36 -2.71
CA PRO A 166 9.32 13.76 -1.29
C PRO A 166 7.94 13.79 -0.61
N PHE A 167 6.89 13.93 -1.40
CA PHE A 167 5.50 13.96 -0.93
C PHE A 167 4.74 12.66 -1.18
N ALA A 168 5.41 11.58 -1.61
CA ALA A 168 4.78 10.27 -1.70
C ALA A 168 4.55 9.68 -0.30
N ALA A 169 3.39 9.09 -0.07
CA ALA A 169 3.18 8.34 1.15
C ALA A 169 3.85 6.96 1.06
N ILE A 170 4.66 6.65 2.05
CA ILE A 170 5.28 5.35 2.23
C ILE A 170 4.68 4.69 3.47
N GLY A 171 3.81 3.70 3.25
CA GLY A 171 3.26 2.87 4.30
C GLY A 171 4.06 1.60 4.49
N VAL A 172 4.21 1.12 5.72
CA VAL A 172 4.90 -0.15 5.98
C VAL A 172 4.11 -1.07 6.90
N ASP A 173 4.24 -2.38 6.67
CA ASP A 173 3.80 -3.42 7.59
C ASP A 173 4.96 -3.80 8.51
N VAL A 174 4.70 -3.91 9.80
CA VAL A 174 5.65 -4.42 10.79
C VAL A 174 4.96 -5.44 11.71
N MET A 175 5.62 -6.56 11.94
CA MET A 175 5.15 -7.61 12.82
C MET A 175 5.95 -7.59 14.12
N VAL A 176 5.26 -7.65 15.26
CA VAL A 176 5.87 -7.72 16.58
C VAL A 176 5.59 -9.04 17.26
N GLY A 177 6.54 -9.51 18.05
CA GLY A 177 6.42 -10.76 18.80
C GLY A 177 6.58 -12.02 17.95
N PHE A 178 7.25 -11.90 16.80
CA PHE A 178 7.62 -13.08 16.03
C PHE A 178 8.56 -13.98 16.85
N PRO A 179 8.44 -15.32 16.78
CA PRO A 179 9.27 -16.24 17.58
C PRO A 179 10.76 -15.94 17.45
N GLY A 180 11.42 -15.67 18.59
CA GLY A 180 12.83 -15.28 18.67
C GLY A 180 13.10 -13.79 18.58
N GLU A 181 12.08 -12.93 18.54
CA GLU A 181 12.23 -11.47 18.65
C GLU A 181 12.58 -11.11 20.11
N ASP A 182 13.85 -10.90 20.37
CA ASP A 182 14.34 -10.34 21.64
C ASP A 182 14.20 -8.81 21.65
N GLU A 183 14.65 -8.17 22.74
CA GLU A 183 14.57 -6.70 22.91
C GLU A 183 15.41 -5.98 21.86
N SER A 184 16.59 -6.52 21.53
CA SER A 184 17.46 -5.95 20.50
C SER A 184 16.81 -5.98 19.12
N ALA A 185 16.18 -7.09 18.75
CA ALA A 185 15.47 -7.23 17.47
C ALA A 185 14.28 -6.28 17.35
N TYR A 186 13.54 -6.11 18.45
CA TYR A 186 12.47 -5.11 18.51
C TYR A 186 13.00 -3.69 18.36
N HIS A 187 14.08 -3.35 19.08
CA HIS A 187 14.73 -2.04 18.99
C HIS A 187 15.24 -1.74 17.56
N ASN A 188 15.82 -2.72 16.88
CA ASN A 188 16.22 -2.57 15.47
C ASN A 188 15.04 -2.20 14.58
N SER A 189 13.89 -2.85 14.77
CA SER A 189 12.66 -2.53 14.03
C SER A 189 12.15 -1.12 14.35
N TYR A 190 12.15 -0.74 15.62
CA TYR A 190 11.73 0.60 16.07
C TYR A 190 12.62 1.70 15.48
N SER A 191 13.95 1.54 15.55
CA SER A 191 14.92 2.52 15.06
C SER A 191 14.81 2.74 13.56
N ILE A 192 14.80 1.67 12.77
CA ILE A 192 14.64 1.76 11.30
C ILE A 192 13.37 2.54 10.92
N ILE A 193 12.25 2.24 11.59
CA ILE A 193 10.99 2.94 11.32
C ILE A 193 11.06 4.40 11.76
N ASN A 194 11.69 4.68 12.90
CA ASN A 194 11.83 6.05 13.40
C ASN A 194 12.68 6.92 12.46
N ASP A 195 13.76 6.38 11.95
CA ASP A 195 14.79 7.15 11.22
C ASP A 195 14.41 7.36 9.74
N LEU A 196 13.71 6.42 9.13
CA LEU A 196 13.33 6.52 7.73
C LEU A 196 12.09 7.42 7.49
N PRO A 197 11.95 8.04 6.30
CA PRO A 197 10.81 8.88 5.93
C PRO A 197 9.53 8.06 5.63
N ILE A 198 9.13 7.23 6.58
CA ILE A 198 7.91 6.44 6.54
C ILE A 198 6.73 7.31 6.94
N SER A 199 5.61 7.19 6.24
CA SER A 199 4.44 8.04 6.43
C SER A 199 3.42 7.43 7.41
N TYR A 200 3.27 6.12 7.43
CA TYR A 200 2.33 5.42 8.33
C TYR A 200 2.70 3.94 8.50
N LEU A 201 2.18 3.33 9.57
CA LEU A 201 2.42 1.92 9.91
C LEU A 201 1.13 1.11 10.00
N HIS A 202 1.22 -0.14 9.56
CA HIS A 202 0.33 -1.20 9.99
C HIS A 202 1.10 -2.14 10.91
N VAL A 203 0.70 -2.21 12.17
CA VAL A 203 1.37 -3.00 13.20
C VAL A 203 0.58 -4.28 13.48
N PHE A 204 1.20 -5.42 13.20
CA PHE A 204 0.62 -6.74 13.36
C PHE A 204 1.24 -7.49 14.54
N PRO A 205 0.52 -7.71 15.64
CA PRO A 205 0.94 -8.69 16.64
C PRO A 205 1.04 -10.07 16.00
N PHE A 206 2.14 -10.77 16.22
CA PHE A 206 2.25 -12.16 15.76
C PHE A 206 1.17 -13.02 16.39
N SER A 207 0.51 -13.80 15.56
CA SER A 207 -0.46 -14.82 15.97
C SER A 207 -0.15 -16.12 15.24
N PRO A 208 0.17 -17.21 15.94
CA PRO A 208 0.51 -18.47 15.32
C PRO A 208 -0.67 -19.01 14.50
N ARG A 209 -0.43 -19.29 13.24
CA ARG A 209 -1.41 -19.87 12.30
C ARG A 209 -1.16 -21.35 12.15
N LYS A 210 -2.18 -22.18 12.40
CA LYS A 210 -2.09 -23.64 12.20
C LYS A 210 -1.62 -23.94 10.78
N GLY A 211 -0.64 -24.81 10.65
CA GLY A 211 -0.06 -25.21 9.37
C GLY A 211 1.16 -24.40 8.93
N THR A 212 1.48 -23.29 9.57
CA THR A 212 2.67 -22.50 9.26
C THR A 212 3.91 -23.00 10.03
N LEU A 213 5.10 -22.73 9.48
CA LEU A 213 6.36 -23.06 10.15
C LEU A 213 6.53 -22.23 11.42
N ALA A 214 6.19 -20.95 11.39
CA ALA A 214 6.34 -20.03 12.53
C ALA A 214 5.53 -20.47 13.76
N ALA A 215 4.41 -21.16 13.57
CA ALA A 215 3.62 -21.69 14.70
C ALA A 215 4.35 -22.77 15.52
N LYS A 216 5.39 -23.40 14.92
CA LYS A 216 6.18 -24.48 15.53
C LYS A 216 7.55 -24.00 16.03
N LEU A 217 7.93 -22.76 15.77
CA LEU A 217 9.23 -22.23 16.19
C LEU A 217 9.29 -22.06 17.70
N SER A 218 10.45 -22.37 18.28
CA SER A 218 10.78 -22.02 19.67
C SER A 218 11.02 -20.53 19.84
N GLY A 219 10.99 -20.05 21.08
CA GLY A 219 11.23 -18.64 21.40
C GLY A 219 9.98 -17.80 21.20
N GLN A 220 8.79 -18.36 21.50
CA GLN A 220 7.55 -17.59 21.53
C GLN A 220 7.67 -16.43 22.52
N VAL A 221 7.25 -15.26 22.11
CA VAL A 221 7.29 -14.04 22.92
C VAL A 221 6.05 -13.96 23.80
N ASP A 222 6.21 -13.47 25.02
CA ASP A 222 5.08 -13.28 25.95
C ASP A 222 4.04 -12.32 25.38
N GLN A 223 2.75 -12.61 25.59
CA GLN A 223 1.64 -11.81 25.05
C GLN A 223 1.59 -10.38 25.61
N GLY A 224 2.01 -10.18 26.87
CA GLY A 224 2.14 -8.85 27.48
C GLY A 224 3.19 -8.01 26.74
N VAL A 225 4.35 -8.60 26.48
CA VAL A 225 5.43 -7.97 25.73
C VAL A 225 4.99 -7.62 24.29
N ILE A 226 4.32 -8.55 23.63
CA ILE A 226 3.79 -8.29 22.26
C ILE A 226 2.82 -7.09 22.28
N LYS A 227 1.93 -7.03 23.27
CA LYS A 227 0.95 -5.94 23.39
C LYS A 227 1.62 -4.59 23.62
N GLU A 228 2.64 -4.53 24.48
CA GLU A 228 3.40 -3.31 24.75
C GLU A 228 4.17 -2.83 23.52
N ARG A 229 4.89 -3.72 22.86
CA ARG A 229 5.63 -3.41 21.62
C ARG A 229 4.69 -2.93 20.51
N ALA A 230 3.54 -3.59 20.35
CA ALA A 230 2.53 -3.18 19.38
C ALA A 230 1.96 -1.79 19.68
N ARG A 231 1.74 -1.46 20.96
CA ARG A 231 1.29 -0.13 21.37
C ARG A 231 2.33 0.94 21.01
N ALA A 232 3.58 0.74 21.41
CA ALA A 232 4.65 1.69 21.14
C ALA A 232 4.85 1.94 19.64
N LEU A 233 4.80 0.90 18.80
CA LEU A 233 4.87 1.08 17.34
C LEU A 233 3.65 1.77 16.74
N ARG A 234 2.44 1.59 17.29
CA ARG A 234 1.26 2.34 16.83
C ARG A 234 1.38 3.82 17.20
N GLU A 235 1.91 4.14 18.38
CA GLU A 235 2.20 5.52 18.79
C GLU A 235 3.25 6.16 17.85
N LEU A 236 4.33 5.43 17.55
CA LEU A 236 5.31 5.86 16.54
C LEU A 236 4.65 6.08 15.18
N GLY A 237 3.80 5.15 14.72
CA GLY A 237 3.06 5.26 13.47
C GLY A 237 2.15 6.49 13.41
N HIS A 238 1.50 6.84 14.53
CA HIS A 238 0.75 8.08 14.63
C HIS A 238 1.65 9.31 14.49
N LYS A 239 2.79 9.35 15.21
CA LYS A 239 3.77 10.43 15.11
C LYS A 239 4.28 10.59 13.66
N LYS A 240 4.66 9.49 13.00
CA LYS A 240 5.12 9.50 11.60
C LYS A 240 4.06 10.06 10.67
N ARG A 241 2.78 9.67 10.86
CA ARG A 241 1.66 10.20 10.07
C ARG A 241 1.51 11.71 10.25
N MET A 242 1.58 12.21 11.48
CA MET A 242 1.48 13.65 11.74
C MET A 242 2.65 14.42 11.14
N THR A 243 3.86 13.88 11.22
CA THR A 243 5.04 14.45 10.55
C THR A 243 4.83 14.53 9.04
N PHE A 244 4.36 13.44 8.40
CA PHE A 244 4.08 13.42 6.97
C PHE A 244 2.99 14.42 6.58
N TYR A 245 1.91 14.51 7.34
CA TYR A 245 0.86 15.50 7.11
C TYR A 245 1.41 16.92 7.22
N GLY A 246 2.26 17.19 8.21
CA GLY A 246 2.94 18.47 8.39
C GLY A 246 3.80 18.88 7.19
N LEU A 247 4.51 17.93 6.56
CA LEU A 247 5.29 18.18 5.34
C LEU A 247 4.40 18.56 4.14
N CYS A 248 3.14 18.15 4.15
CA CYS A 248 2.20 18.40 3.06
C CYS A 248 1.41 19.72 3.24
N LEU A 249 1.55 20.42 4.37
CA LEU A 249 0.86 21.70 4.60
C LEU A 249 1.31 22.76 3.58
N GLY A 250 0.36 23.55 3.10
CA GLY A 250 0.55 24.56 2.06
C GLY A 250 0.72 24.01 0.65
N LYS A 251 0.79 22.68 0.48
CA LYS A 251 0.91 22.01 -0.83
C LYS A 251 -0.46 21.64 -1.38
N GLU A 252 -0.50 21.47 -2.70
CA GLU A 252 -1.69 21.10 -3.47
C GLU A 252 -1.61 19.66 -3.93
N PHE A 253 -2.73 18.93 -3.76
CA PHE A 253 -2.82 17.55 -4.17
C PHE A 253 -4.14 17.28 -4.89
N PRO A 254 -4.13 16.38 -5.90
CA PRO A 254 -5.35 15.89 -6.50
C PRO A 254 -6.09 14.96 -5.54
N VAL A 255 -7.22 15.40 -5.05
CA VAL A 255 -8.06 14.69 -4.06
C VAL A 255 -9.31 14.14 -4.74
N LEU A 256 -9.54 12.84 -4.64
CA LEU A 256 -10.79 12.20 -5.03
C LEU A 256 -11.84 12.44 -3.95
N ALA A 257 -12.87 13.22 -4.24
CA ALA A 257 -13.99 13.45 -3.34
C ALA A 257 -14.83 12.17 -3.19
N GLU A 258 -15.05 11.73 -1.96
CA GLU A 258 -15.74 10.47 -1.63
C GLU A 258 -17.19 10.71 -1.19
N GLY A 259 -17.56 11.90 -0.79
CA GLY A 259 -18.89 12.28 -0.33
C GLY A 259 -18.86 13.10 0.94
N TRP A 260 -20.02 13.29 1.60
CA TRP A 260 -20.09 14.02 2.84
C TRP A 260 -19.25 13.41 3.96
N HIS A 261 -18.45 14.23 4.62
CA HIS A 261 -17.90 13.96 5.94
C HIS A 261 -18.90 14.38 7.02
N SER A 262 -19.45 15.59 6.86
CA SER A 262 -20.57 16.14 7.62
C SER A 262 -21.42 16.99 6.68
N GLU A 263 -22.67 16.63 6.50
CA GLU A 263 -23.61 17.39 5.67
C GLU A 263 -24.01 18.68 6.35
N GLU A 264 -24.23 18.66 7.67
CA GLU A 264 -24.60 19.84 8.46
C GLU A 264 -23.52 20.94 8.42
N GLU A 265 -22.23 20.53 8.42
CA GLU A 265 -21.10 21.44 8.34
C GLU A 265 -20.64 21.75 6.91
N CYS A 266 -21.35 21.22 5.91
CA CYS A 266 -20.95 21.31 4.49
C CYS A 266 -19.51 20.86 4.23
N LEU A 267 -19.09 19.72 4.81
CA LEU A 267 -17.76 19.18 4.69
C LEU A 267 -17.73 17.92 3.83
N ILE A 268 -16.87 17.89 2.83
CA ILE A 268 -16.59 16.72 1.99
C ILE A 268 -15.34 16.00 2.47
N LYS A 269 -15.38 14.68 2.52
CA LYS A 269 -14.21 13.83 2.68
C LYS A 269 -13.68 13.40 1.33
N GLY A 270 -12.36 13.35 1.18
CA GLY A 270 -11.69 12.83 0.00
C GLY A 270 -10.36 12.17 0.33
N LEU A 271 -9.79 11.50 -0.67
CA LEU A 271 -8.48 10.84 -0.58
C LEU A 271 -7.56 11.43 -1.64
N SER A 272 -6.39 11.93 -1.21
CA SER A 272 -5.35 12.44 -2.12
C SER A 272 -4.62 11.29 -2.85
N ASP A 273 -3.92 11.61 -3.91
CA ASP A 273 -3.05 10.67 -4.62
C ASP A 273 -1.95 10.11 -3.71
N ASN A 274 -1.45 10.91 -2.76
CA ASN A 274 -0.48 10.50 -1.75
C ASN A 274 -1.11 9.96 -0.45
N TYR A 275 -2.33 9.43 -0.52
CA TYR A 275 -2.99 8.67 0.53
C TYR A 275 -3.37 9.45 1.80
N ILE A 276 -3.46 10.77 1.73
CA ILE A 276 -3.97 11.60 2.84
C ILE A 276 -5.50 11.67 2.74
N SER A 277 -6.18 11.29 3.83
CA SER A 277 -7.61 11.57 3.98
C SER A 277 -7.79 13.05 4.34
N VAL A 278 -8.49 13.78 3.49
CA VAL A 278 -8.66 15.23 3.60
C VAL A 278 -10.13 15.56 3.76
N VAL A 279 -10.42 16.53 4.61
CA VAL A 279 -11.75 17.13 4.74
C VAL A 279 -11.67 18.57 4.22
N PHE A 280 -12.64 18.99 3.41
CA PHE A 280 -12.69 20.33 2.83
C PHE A 280 -14.12 20.82 2.68
N PRO A 281 -14.36 22.15 2.81
CA PRO A 281 -15.71 22.72 2.70
C PRO A 281 -16.23 22.67 1.27
N SER A 282 -17.53 22.40 1.14
CA SER A 282 -18.26 22.51 -0.12
C SER A 282 -19.75 22.79 0.15
N PRO A 283 -20.36 23.76 -0.53
CA PRO A 283 -21.79 24.04 -0.36
C PRO A 283 -22.70 22.98 -0.99
N VAL A 284 -22.14 22.07 -1.80
CA VAL A 284 -22.86 21.02 -2.48
C VAL A 284 -22.16 19.68 -2.35
N LEU A 285 -22.92 18.60 -2.44
CA LEU A 285 -22.33 17.25 -2.48
C LEU A 285 -21.43 17.11 -3.69
N ILE A 286 -20.17 16.75 -3.42
CA ILE A 286 -19.21 16.36 -4.45
C ILE A 286 -18.80 14.92 -4.19
N ARG A 287 -18.98 14.08 -5.21
CA ARG A 287 -18.59 12.68 -5.14
C ARG A 287 -17.99 12.25 -6.48
N ASN A 288 -16.98 11.38 -6.42
CA ASN A 288 -16.34 10.78 -7.59
C ASN A 288 -15.76 11.80 -8.58
N ARG A 289 -15.23 12.91 -8.06
CA ARG A 289 -14.49 13.94 -8.81
C ARG A 289 -13.12 14.14 -8.18
N ILE A 290 -12.10 14.35 -9.01
CA ILE A 290 -10.77 14.76 -8.55
C ILE A 290 -10.72 16.28 -8.57
N LEU A 291 -10.37 16.86 -7.41
CA LEU A 291 -10.23 18.28 -7.20
C LEU A 291 -8.82 18.61 -6.72
N SER A 292 -8.29 19.78 -7.09
CA SER A 292 -7.05 20.29 -6.49
C SER A 292 -7.38 20.87 -5.12
N ILE A 293 -6.81 20.30 -4.07
CA ILE A 293 -7.00 20.74 -2.69
C ILE A 293 -5.66 21.17 -2.11
N ARG A 294 -5.61 22.40 -1.61
CA ARG A 294 -4.48 22.91 -0.82
C ARG A 294 -4.67 22.49 0.64
N MET A 295 -3.67 21.78 1.19
CA MET A 295 -3.67 21.38 2.60
C MET A 295 -3.40 22.59 3.48
N GLU A 296 -4.27 22.88 4.46
CA GLU A 296 -4.18 24.08 5.29
C GLU A 296 -3.74 23.79 6.71
N TYR A 297 -4.34 22.79 7.36
CA TYR A 297 -3.99 22.42 8.73
C TYR A 297 -4.33 20.97 9.04
N VAL A 298 -3.83 20.48 10.17
CA VAL A 298 -4.14 19.14 10.69
C VAL A 298 -4.67 19.31 12.10
N GLU A 299 -5.87 18.81 12.33
CA GLU A 299 -6.50 18.84 13.66
C GLU A 299 -6.99 17.43 14.02
N LYS A 300 -6.65 16.98 15.23
CA LYS A 300 -7.04 15.65 15.77
C LYS A 300 -6.75 14.49 14.81
N GLY A 301 -5.66 14.58 14.02
CA GLY A 301 -5.26 13.55 13.07
C GLY A 301 -6.01 13.58 11.74
N VAL A 302 -6.83 14.60 11.48
CA VAL A 302 -7.53 14.83 10.23
C VAL A 302 -6.88 15.99 9.50
N ALA A 303 -6.52 15.79 8.23
CA ALA A 303 -6.05 16.86 7.38
C ALA A 303 -7.24 17.65 6.84
N THR A 304 -7.14 18.96 6.87
CA THR A 304 -8.15 19.88 6.34
C THR A 304 -7.52 20.75 5.24
N GLY A 305 -8.29 21.05 4.22
CA GLY A 305 -7.84 21.87 3.10
C GLY A 305 -8.98 22.62 2.46
N ARG A 306 -8.67 23.37 1.39
CA ARG A 306 -9.67 24.04 0.56
C ARG A 306 -9.48 23.75 -0.91
N SER A 307 -10.59 23.70 -1.64
CA SER A 307 -10.61 23.65 -3.09
C SER A 307 -10.08 24.95 -3.69
N LEU A 308 -9.31 24.82 -4.76
CA LEU A 308 -8.79 25.93 -5.55
C LEU A 308 -9.71 26.25 -6.71
#